data_faaee4c547000e03aa688453dee6b468
#
_entry.id   faaee4c547000e03aa688453dee6b468
#
_cell.length_a   1.000
_cell.length_b   1.000
_cell.length_c   1.000
_cell.angle_alpha   90.00
_cell.angle_beta   90.00
_cell.angle_gamma   90.00
#
_symmetry.space_group_name_H-M   'P 1'
#
loop_
_entity.id
_entity.type
_entity.pdbx_description
1 polymer ?
#
loop_
_entity_poly.entity_id
_entity_poly.type
_entity_poly.pdbx_seq_one_letter_code
_entity_poly.pdbx_strand_id
1 'polypeptide(L)'
;MSRLSELIAELCPDGVEYRPLGAVAELKRGQAVTRKEIVEGKIPVIAGGREPAYYIDRPNRQGETIVIAGSGAYAGYVSFWDEPIFVSDAFSIVVAPDFLLPRFVYHWLCSRQDTIHAMKSGGGVPHVYPKDVVKLKCPIPPMAVQSEVVRILDHFTTLEAELE
;
A
#
# COMPACT_ATOMS: atom_id res chain seq x y z
N MET A 1 7.14 -8.87 29.27
CA MET A 1 7.48 -8.02 28.12
C MET A 1 7.07 -8.74 26.85
N SER A 2 6.55 -8.05 25.84
CA SER A 2 6.16 -8.68 24.58
C SER A 2 7.39 -9.01 23.73
N ARG A 3 7.25 -9.97 22.83
CA ARG A 3 8.29 -10.31 21.87
C ARG A 3 8.75 -9.08 21.06
N LEU A 4 7.81 -8.24 20.65
CA LEU A 4 8.12 -7.01 19.93
C LEU A 4 8.97 -6.05 20.77
N SER A 5 8.60 -5.86 22.06
CA SER A 5 9.37 -5.00 22.97
C SER A 5 10.79 -5.51 23.17
N GLU A 6 10.96 -6.82 23.28
CA GLU A 6 12.29 -7.44 23.40
C GLU A 6 13.13 -7.21 22.13
N LEU A 7 12.56 -7.44 20.95
CA LEU A 7 13.25 -7.21 19.69
C LEU A 7 13.65 -5.75 19.50
N ILE A 8 12.77 -4.81 19.85
CA ILE A 8 13.08 -3.37 19.75
C ILE A 8 14.22 -3.01 20.70
N ALA A 9 14.18 -3.48 21.95
CA ALA A 9 15.22 -3.20 22.93
C ALA A 9 16.59 -3.76 22.50
N GLU A 10 16.59 -4.95 21.90
CA GLU A 10 17.83 -5.63 21.46
C GLU A 10 18.39 -5.04 20.17
N LEU A 11 17.53 -4.85 19.16
CA LEU A 11 17.95 -4.53 17.79
C LEU A 11 17.87 -3.03 17.45
N CYS A 12 17.14 -2.25 18.21
CA CYS A 12 16.96 -0.82 18.00
C CYS A 12 17.27 0.01 19.25
N PRO A 13 18.43 -0.23 19.95
CA PRO A 13 18.73 0.47 21.19
C PRO A 13 18.84 1.98 21.02
N ASP A 14 19.22 2.44 19.83
CA ASP A 14 19.39 3.86 19.47
C ASP A 14 18.23 4.40 18.61
N GLY A 15 17.14 3.65 18.51
CA GLY A 15 15.97 4.03 17.72
C GLY A 15 15.92 3.39 16.33
N VAL A 16 14.94 3.82 15.55
CA VAL A 16 14.67 3.29 14.21
C VAL A 16 15.06 4.33 13.16
N GLU A 17 15.71 3.88 12.09
CA GLU A 17 16.02 4.73 10.94
C GLU A 17 14.74 5.08 10.17
N TYR A 18 14.66 6.32 9.66
CA TYR A 18 13.59 6.79 8.79
C TYR A 18 14.17 7.32 7.49
N ARG A 19 13.53 6.99 6.36
CA ARG A 19 13.89 7.52 5.04
C ARG A 19 12.64 7.94 4.28
N PRO A 20 12.73 8.93 3.37
CA PRO A 20 11.62 9.22 2.48
C PRO A 20 11.21 7.95 1.72
N LEU A 21 9.92 7.72 1.60
CA LEU A 21 9.40 6.52 0.92
C LEU A 21 9.98 6.39 -0.51
N GLY A 22 10.13 7.51 -1.22
CA GLY A 22 10.73 7.52 -2.56
C GLY A 22 12.19 7.08 -2.64
N ALA A 23 12.92 7.04 -1.50
CA ALA A 23 14.30 6.55 -1.45
C ALA A 23 14.36 5.02 -1.27
N VAL A 24 13.26 4.37 -0.85
CA VAL A 24 13.22 2.94 -0.50
C VAL A 24 12.13 2.17 -1.26
N ALA A 25 11.38 2.85 -2.11
CA ALA A 25 10.31 2.27 -2.92
C ALA A 25 10.14 3.01 -4.22
N GLU A 26 9.64 2.32 -5.24
CA GLU A 26 9.24 2.89 -6.51
C GLU A 26 7.72 2.99 -6.56
N LEU A 27 7.20 4.15 -6.90
CA LEU A 27 5.77 4.37 -7.08
C LEU A 27 5.46 4.39 -8.58
N LYS A 28 4.66 3.42 -9.02
CA LYS A 28 4.35 3.19 -10.42
C LYS A 28 2.87 3.45 -10.71
N ARG A 29 2.60 4.39 -11.60
CA ARG A 29 1.23 4.72 -12.03
C ARG A 29 0.57 3.54 -12.73
N GLY A 30 -0.76 3.47 -12.61
CA GLY A 30 -1.58 2.56 -13.38
C GLY A 30 -1.72 2.96 -14.84
N GLN A 31 -2.51 2.19 -15.56
CA GLN A 31 -2.78 2.39 -16.98
C GLN A 31 -4.28 2.61 -17.20
N ALA A 32 -4.62 3.65 -17.94
CA ALA A 32 -6.00 3.86 -18.37
C ALA A 32 -6.44 2.73 -19.32
N VAL A 33 -7.70 2.33 -19.18
CA VAL A 33 -8.31 1.33 -20.08
C VAL A 33 -9.53 1.97 -20.72
N THR A 34 -9.54 1.99 -22.05
CA THR A 34 -10.71 2.46 -22.80
C THR A 34 -11.76 1.35 -22.91
N ARG A 35 -13.02 1.71 -23.11
CA ARG A 35 -14.12 0.74 -23.28
C ARG A 35 -13.85 -0.29 -24.39
N LYS A 36 -13.14 0.12 -25.43
CA LYS A 36 -12.78 -0.75 -26.57
C LYS A 36 -11.74 -1.81 -26.22
N GLU A 37 -10.93 -1.56 -25.18
CA GLU A 37 -9.87 -2.45 -24.73
C GLU A 37 -10.32 -3.40 -23.63
N ILE A 38 -11.53 -3.24 -23.13
CA ILE A 38 -12.07 -4.10 -22.06
C ILE A 38 -12.46 -5.44 -22.69
N VAL A 39 -11.73 -6.48 -22.29
CA VAL A 39 -12.10 -7.87 -22.53
C VAL A 39 -12.42 -8.48 -21.16
N GLU A 40 -13.63 -8.96 -20.98
CA GLU A 40 -14.10 -9.52 -19.71
C GLU A 40 -13.21 -10.69 -19.25
N GLY A 41 -12.91 -10.76 -17.96
CA GLY A 41 -12.06 -11.78 -17.36
C GLY A 41 -12.21 -11.85 -15.85
N LYS A 42 -11.18 -12.38 -15.18
CA LYS A 42 -11.18 -12.60 -13.72
C LYS A 42 -10.18 -11.70 -12.97
N ILE A 43 -9.46 -10.86 -13.68
CA ILE A 43 -8.45 -9.97 -13.09
C ILE A 43 -9.12 -8.70 -12.57
N PRO A 44 -9.09 -8.41 -11.26
CA PRO A 44 -9.72 -7.21 -10.72
C PRO A 44 -8.98 -5.95 -11.17
N VAL A 45 -9.74 -4.95 -11.58
CA VAL A 45 -9.23 -3.62 -11.92
C VAL A 45 -9.33 -2.71 -10.71
N ILE A 46 -8.19 -2.26 -10.24
CA ILE A 46 -8.06 -1.41 -9.06
C ILE A 46 -7.93 0.04 -9.52
N ALA A 47 -8.89 0.85 -9.10
CA ALA A 47 -9.01 2.25 -9.49
C ALA A 47 -9.24 3.16 -8.27
N GLY A 48 -10.06 4.21 -8.42
CA GLY A 48 -10.30 5.19 -7.38
C GLY A 48 -11.23 4.77 -6.24
N GLY A 49 -11.87 3.60 -6.33
CA GLY A 49 -12.77 3.09 -5.30
C GLY A 49 -12.10 2.18 -4.28
N ARG A 50 -12.87 1.73 -3.30
CA ARG A 50 -12.41 0.76 -2.29
C ARG A 50 -12.49 -0.69 -2.78
N GLU A 51 -13.39 -0.96 -3.71
CA GLU A 51 -13.59 -2.26 -4.34
C GLU A 51 -13.11 -2.24 -5.80
N PRO A 52 -12.84 -3.42 -6.40
CA PRO A 52 -12.54 -3.47 -7.82
C PRO A 52 -13.64 -2.80 -8.66
N ALA A 53 -13.22 -1.99 -9.63
CA ALA A 53 -14.16 -1.29 -10.51
C ALA A 53 -14.87 -2.24 -11.46
N TYR A 54 -14.14 -3.21 -11.99
CA TYR A 54 -14.62 -4.28 -12.88
C TYR A 54 -13.51 -5.35 -13.01
N TYR A 55 -13.72 -6.35 -13.87
CA TYR A 55 -12.76 -7.43 -14.08
C TYR A 55 -12.40 -7.54 -15.56
N ILE A 56 -11.12 -7.76 -15.85
CA ILE A 56 -10.61 -7.90 -17.23
C ILE A 56 -9.78 -9.17 -17.39
N ASP A 57 -9.26 -9.39 -18.59
CA ASP A 57 -8.56 -10.62 -18.99
C ASP A 57 -7.06 -10.62 -18.74
N ARG A 58 -6.47 -9.48 -18.35
CA ARG A 58 -5.02 -9.34 -18.19
C ARG A 58 -4.62 -8.54 -16.96
N PRO A 59 -3.53 -8.92 -16.28
CA PRO A 59 -2.96 -8.11 -15.21
C PRO A 59 -1.91 -7.13 -15.75
N ASN A 60 -1.60 -6.10 -14.94
CA ASN A 60 -0.40 -5.28 -15.12
C ASN A 60 0.47 -5.26 -13.84
N ARG A 61 0.06 -5.99 -12.83
CA ARG A 61 0.82 -6.24 -11.59
C ARG A 61 0.59 -7.66 -11.15
N GLN A 62 1.62 -8.26 -10.54
CA GLN A 62 1.56 -9.60 -9.97
C GLN A 62 2.31 -9.63 -8.62
N GLY A 63 2.01 -10.66 -7.81
CA GLY A 63 2.59 -10.81 -6.48
C GLY A 63 2.02 -9.81 -5.47
N GLU A 64 2.73 -9.65 -4.36
CA GLU A 64 2.34 -8.73 -3.31
C GLU A 64 2.45 -7.28 -3.78
N THR A 65 1.30 -6.60 -3.84
CA THR A 65 1.21 -5.24 -4.38
C THR A 65 0.44 -4.33 -3.43
N ILE A 66 1.06 -3.20 -3.09
CA ILE A 66 0.40 -2.11 -2.37
C ILE A 66 -0.15 -1.15 -3.42
N VAL A 67 -1.41 -0.75 -3.30
CA VAL A 67 -2.04 0.19 -4.23
C VAL A 67 -2.65 1.35 -3.45
N ILE A 68 -2.47 2.55 -3.99
CA ILE A 68 -3.10 3.77 -3.49
C ILE A 68 -4.03 4.33 -4.57
N ALA A 69 -5.30 4.54 -4.21
CA ALA A 69 -6.30 5.11 -5.10
C ALA A 69 -5.90 6.54 -5.51
N GLY A 70 -5.95 6.84 -6.81
CA GLY A 70 -5.45 8.09 -7.37
C GLY A 70 -6.45 9.23 -7.38
N SER A 71 -7.74 8.95 -7.46
CA SER A 71 -8.75 9.99 -7.62
C SER A 71 -10.09 9.63 -6.96
N GLY A 72 -10.97 10.62 -6.88
CA GLY A 72 -12.33 10.47 -6.37
C GLY A 72 -12.45 10.61 -4.85
N ALA A 73 -13.60 10.25 -4.32
CA ALA A 73 -13.91 10.36 -2.89
C ALA A 73 -12.94 9.55 -2.00
N TYR A 74 -12.43 8.45 -2.53
CA TYR A 74 -11.50 7.56 -1.82
C TYR A 74 -10.03 7.78 -2.24
N ALA A 75 -9.71 8.87 -2.92
CA ALA A 75 -8.31 9.18 -3.28
C ALA A 75 -7.41 9.09 -2.05
N GLY A 76 -6.31 8.35 -2.18
CA GLY A 76 -5.41 8.06 -1.07
C GLY A 76 -5.69 6.75 -0.32
N TYR A 77 -6.80 6.07 -0.61
CA TYR A 77 -7.12 4.78 0.03
C TYR A 77 -6.03 3.75 -0.27
N VAL A 78 -5.50 3.12 0.79
CA VAL A 78 -4.43 2.12 0.71
C VAL A 78 -5.03 0.72 0.73
N SER A 79 -4.66 -0.11 -0.26
CA SER A 79 -5.06 -1.52 -0.34
C SER A 79 -3.88 -2.42 -0.61
N PHE A 80 -4.03 -3.72 -0.30
CA PHE A 80 -3.00 -4.73 -0.50
C PHE A 80 -3.59 -5.90 -1.27
N TRP A 81 -2.83 -6.39 -2.26
CA TRP A 81 -3.26 -7.45 -3.17
C TRP A 81 -2.13 -8.47 -3.34
N ASP A 82 -2.42 -9.72 -3.05
CA ASP A 82 -1.49 -10.84 -3.28
C ASP A 82 -2.07 -11.76 -4.36
N GLU A 83 -2.40 -11.15 -5.49
CA GLU A 83 -2.94 -11.82 -6.66
C GLU A 83 -2.66 -10.95 -7.90
N PRO A 84 -2.75 -11.51 -9.12
CA PRO A 84 -2.68 -10.68 -10.32
C PRO A 84 -3.80 -9.64 -10.33
N ILE A 85 -3.44 -8.39 -10.56
CA ILE A 85 -4.38 -7.25 -10.62
C ILE A 85 -4.05 -6.35 -11.79
N PHE A 86 -5.01 -5.51 -12.17
CA PHE A 86 -4.79 -4.43 -13.13
C PHE A 86 -4.98 -3.09 -12.41
N VAL A 87 -3.91 -2.33 -12.28
CA VAL A 87 -3.94 -0.99 -11.67
C VAL A 87 -4.27 0.03 -12.74
N SER A 88 -5.37 0.75 -12.57
CA SER A 88 -5.86 1.78 -13.50
C SER A 88 -5.69 3.18 -12.90
N ASP A 89 -6.77 3.80 -12.41
CA ASP A 89 -6.72 5.13 -11.78
C ASP A 89 -6.21 5.04 -10.33
N ALA A 90 -5.00 4.59 -10.19
CA ALA A 90 -4.30 4.36 -8.94
C ALA A 90 -2.81 4.26 -9.22
N PHE A 91 -2.00 4.09 -8.20
CA PHE A 91 -0.59 3.77 -8.33
C PHE A 91 -0.18 2.70 -7.34
N SER A 92 0.82 1.91 -7.73
CA SER A 92 1.37 0.84 -6.89
C SER A 92 2.70 1.23 -6.28
N ILE A 93 3.04 0.59 -5.16
CA ILE A 93 4.29 0.80 -4.45
C ILE A 93 5.06 -0.52 -4.45
N VAL A 94 6.26 -0.49 -5.02
CA VAL A 94 7.21 -1.61 -5.02
C VAL A 94 8.34 -1.27 -4.07
N VAL A 95 8.47 -2.02 -2.99
CA VAL A 95 9.48 -1.76 -1.96
C VAL A 95 10.81 -2.45 -2.28
N ALA A 96 11.92 -1.89 -1.76
CA ALA A 96 13.23 -2.52 -1.84
C ALA A 96 13.25 -3.80 -0.97
N PRO A 97 13.34 -5.01 -1.58
CA PRO A 97 13.13 -6.26 -0.86
C PRO A 97 14.22 -6.61 0.14
N ASP A 98 15.40 -6.00 0.02
CA ASP A 98 16.55 -6.32 0.86
C ASP A 98 16.38 -5.84 2.32
N PHE A 99 15.53 -4.82 2.55
CA PHE A 99 15.39 -4.22 3.87
C PHE A 99 13.95 -3.79 4.23
N LEU A 100 12.98 -4.03 3.35
CA LEU A 100 11.56 -3.76 3.61
C LEU A 100 10.68 -4.92 3.19
N LEU A 101 9.73 -5.29 4.07
CA LEU A 101 8.66 -6.21 3.75
C LEU A 101 7.47 -5.42 3.17
N PRO A 102 6.91 -5.82 2.02
CA PRO A 102 5.73 -5.16 1.46
C PRO A 102 4.57 -5.04 2.46
N ARG A 103 4.31 -6.09 3.20
CA ARG A 103 3.22 -6.12 4.19
C ARG A 103 3.46 -5.18 5.37
N PHE A 104 4.72 -5.00 5.78
CA PHE A 104 5.09 -4.01 6.79
C PHE A 104 4.80 -2.58 6.29
N VAL A 105 5.23 -2.27 5.08
CA VAL A 105 4.98 -0.95 4.46
C VAL A 105 3.49 -0.70 4.29
N TYR A 106 2.72 -1.72 3.91
CA TYR A 106 1.27 -1.62 3.83
C TYR A 106 0.65 -1.22 5.18
N HIS A 107 0.99 -1.90 6.25
CA HIS A 107 0.49 -1.57 7.59
C HIS A 107 0.91 -0.17 8.04
N TRP A 108 2.15 0.21 7.75
CA TRP A 108 2.60 1.57 8.04
C TRP A 108 1.80 2.61 7.27
N LEU A 109 1.56 2.42 5.98
CA LEU A 109 0.74 3.32 5.16
C LEU A 109 -0.71 3.39 5.67
N CYS A 110 -1.29 2.26 6.09
CA CYS A 110 -2.60 2.25 6.73
C CYS A 110 -2.65 3.10 7.99
N SER A 111 -1.58 3.08 8.80
CA SER A 111 -1.47 3.94 9.97
C SER A 111 -1.37 5.44 9.63
N ARG A 112 -1.05 5.76 8.37
CA ARG A 112 -0.94 7.13 7.83
C ARG A 112 -2.12 7.48 6.92
N GLN A 113 -3.20 6.71 6.95
CA GLN A 113 -4.32 6.87 6.02
C GLN A 113 -4.90 8.29 6.06
N ASP A 114 -5.08 8.87 7.23
CA ASP A 114 -5.60 10.24 7.37
C ASP A 114 -4.65 11.27 6.77
N THR A 115 -3.34 11.09 6.97
CA THR A 115 -2.31 11.95 6.38
C THR A 115 -2.36 11.88 4.86
N ILE A 116 -2.50 10.68 4.29
CA ILE A 116 -2.56 10.47 2.84
C ILE A 116 -3.85 11.07 2.27
N HIS A 117 -4.99 10.86 2.92
CA HIS A 117 -6.25 11.49 2.50
C HIS A 117 -6.18 13.02 2.54
N ALA A 118 -5.45 13.60 3.50
CA ALA A 118 -5.24 15.03 3.60
C ALA A 118 -4.40 15.61 2.44
N MET A 119 -3.71 14.76 1.67
CA MET A 119 -2.96 15.15 0.48
C MET A 119 -3.86 15.42 -0.75
N LYS A 120 -5.16 15.15 -0.66
CA LYS A 120 -6.10 15.39 -1.77
C LYS A 120 -6.02 16.84 -2.23
N SER A 121 -5.93 17.03 -3.53
CA SER A 121 -5.86 18.36 -4.16
C SER A 121 -6.64 18.37 -5.48
N GLY A 122 -6.91 19.57 -5.97
CA GLY A 122 -7.64 19.80 -7.20
C GLY A 122 -9.11 20.22 -6.98
N GLY A 123 -9.62 21.09 -7.87
CA GLY A 123 -11.02 21.46 -7.95
C GLY A 123 -11.81 20.40 -8.71
N GLY A 124 -13.02 20.10 -8.28
CA GLY A 124 -13.84 19.03 -8.88
C GLY A 124 -13.50 17.66 -8.30
N VAL A 125 -12.88 16.77 -9.09
CA VAL A 125 -12.48 15.44 -8.63
C VAL A 125 -11.15 15.54 -7.86
N PRO A 126 -11.12 15.20 -6.56
CA PRO A 126 -9.86 15.25 -5.81
C PRO A 126 -8.90 14.15 -6.24
N HIS A 127 -7.58 14.44 -6.15
CA HIS A 127 -6.50 13.53 -6.51
C HIS A 127 -5.46 13.46 -5.42
N VAL A 128 -4.85 12.28 -5.26
CA VAL A 128 -3.63 12.06 -4.50
C VAL A 128 -2.54 11.63 -5.48
N TYR A 129 -1.38 12.27 -5.40
CA TYR A 129 -0.30 12.06 -6.36
C TYR A 129 0.90 11.34 -5.74
N PRO A 130 1.59 10.47 -6.51
CA PRO A 130 2.83 9.84 -6.05
C PRO A 130 3.87 10.83 -5.53
N LYS A 131 4.01 11.99 -6.17
CA LYS A 131 4.98 13.03 -5.78
C LYS A 131 4.84 13.52 -4.34
N ASP A 132 3.65 13.41 -3.76
CA ASP A 132 3.39 13.81 -2.38
C ASP A 132 3.61 12.64 -1.41
N VAL A 133 3.19 11.45 -1.81
CA VAL A 133 3.34 10.23 -1.01
C VAL A 133 4.81 9.84 -0.83
N VAL A 134 5.67 10.03 -1.85
CA VAL A 134 7.11 9.71 -1.77
C VAL A 134 7.84 10.50 -0.68
N LYS A 135 7.28 11.61 -0.21
CA LYS A 135 7.89 12.45 0.83
C LYS A 135 7.67 11.92 2.25
N LEU A 136 6.73 10.99 2.45
CA LEU A 136 6.48 10.39 3.75
C LEU A 136 7.72 9.70 4.28
N LYS A 137 8.04 9.91 5.56
CA LYS A 137 9.18 9.29 6.23
C LYS A 137 8.82 7.88 6.67
N CYS A 138 9.34 6.89 5.94
CA CYS A 138 9.11 5.47 6.20
C CYS A 138 10.09 4.96 7.25
N PRO A 139 9.60 4.32 8.33
CA PRO A 139 10.48 3.65 9.29
C PRO A 139 11.09 2.40 8.67
N ILE A 140 12.37 2.17 8.96
CA ILE A 140 13.11 1.01 8.45
C ILE A 140 13.75 0.27 9.63
N PRO A 141 12.94 -0.39 10.46
CA PRO A 141 13.49 -1.21 11.53
C PRO A 141 14.11 -2.48 10.98
N PRO A 142 14.95 -3.18 11.74
CA PRO A 142 15.47 -4.48 11.35
C PRO A 142 14.36 -5.46 10.92
N MET A 143 14.67 -6.37 9.99
CA MET A 143 13.69 -7.29 9.41
C MET A 143 12.95 -8.13 10.45
N ALA A 144 13.62 -8.54 11.54
CA ALA A 144 12.97 -9.27 12.62
C ALA A 144 11.86 -8.47 13.32
N VAL A 145 12.05 -7.14 13.46
CA VAL A 145 11.04 -6.24 13.99
C VAL A 145 9.88 -6.08 13.00
N GLN A 146 10.18 -5.91 11.72
CA GLN A 146 9.16 -5.82 10.67
C GLN A 146 8.29 -7.08 10.65
N SER A 147 8.91 -8.26 10.67
CA SER A 147 8.20 -9.55 10.66
C SER A 147 7.26 -9.70 11.87
N GLU A 148 7.71 -9.28 13.05
CA GLU A 148 6.88 -9.36 14.26
C GLU A 148 5.71 -8.37 14.21
N VAL A 149 5.92 -7.16 13.71
CA VAL A 149 4.85 -6.17 13.49
C VAL A 149 3.80 -6.74 12.53
N VAL A 150 4.24 -7.30 11.40
CA VAL A 150 3.34 -7.92 10.42
C VAL A 150 2.54 -9.06 11.04
N ARG A 151 3.20 -9.93 11.78
CA ARG A 151 2.52 -11.05 12.48
C ARG A 151 1.40 -10.56 13.40
N ILE A 152 1.68 -9.53 14.20
CA ILE A 152 0.71 -8.97 15.14
C ILE A 152 -0.46 -8.32 14.39
N LEU A 153 -0.16 -7.45 13.42
CA LEU A 153 -1.20 -6.68 12.72
C LEU A 153 -2.03 -7.56 11.79
N ASP A 154 -1.45 -8.54 11.14
CA ASP A 154 -2.19 -9.51 10.32
C ASP A 154 -3.13 -10.36 11.17
N HIS A 155 -2.73 -10.70 12.39
CA HIS A 155 -3.61 -11.42 13.31
C HIS A 155 -4.84 -10.58 13.69
N PHE A 156 -4.67 -9.29 13.99
CA PHE A 156 -5.80 -8.39 14.26
C PHE A 156 -6.70 -8.22 13.03
N THR A 157 -6.13 -8.07 11.85
CA THR A 157 -6.90 -7.97 10.60
C THR A 157 -7.76 -9.22 10.37
N THR A 158 -7.22 -10.41 10.61
CA THR A 158 -7.95 -11.68 10.51
C THR A 158 -9.09 -11.74 11.53
N LEU A 159 -8.86 -11.34 12.78
CA LEU A 159 -9.90 -11.30 13.80
C LEU A 159 -11.04 -10.34 13.46
N GLU A 160 -10.73 -9.16 12.92
CA GLU A 160 -11.74 -8.21 12.44
C GLU A 160 -12.61 -8.83 11.33
N ALA A 161 -11.99 -9.48 10.35
CA ALA A 161 -12.70 -10.14 9.26
C ALA A 161 -13.62 -11.29 9.73
N GLU A 162 -13.25 -11.99 10.80
CA GLU A 162 -14.07 -13.06 11.39
C GLU A 162 -15.31 -12.54 12.14
N LEU A 163 -15.32 -11.27 12.52
CA LEU A 163 -16.43 -10.64 13.25
C LEU A 163 -17.47 -9.97 12.35
N GLU A 164 -17.17 -9.78 11.06
CA GLU A 164 -18.10 -9.25 10.06
C GLU A 164 -18.96 -10.33 9.43
#